data_f6b23a8b69505f81ff0a3133ec3bfb59
#
_entry.id   f6b23a8b69505f81ff0a3133ec3bfb59
#
_cell.length_a   1.000
_cell.length_b   1.000
_cell.length_c   1.000
_cell.angle_alpha   90.00
_cell.angle_beta   90.00
_cell.angle_gamma   90.00
#
_symmetry.space_group_name_H-M   'P 1'
#
loop_
_entity.id
_entity.type
_entity.pdbx_description
1 polymer ?
#
loop_
_entity_poly.entity_id
_entity_poly.type
_entity_poly.pdbx_seq_one_letter_code
_entity_poly.pdbx_strand_id
1 'polypeptide(L)'
;MDTDVTSTDNFLKLKRILQNFQSERINRTYKDIEADPEFAKIGNFFFKKLYASEDFSFRDTSMKKLHKALDGKIYKNMLTAVTKVIELHEISDAQDNLMVKKMIAAGVEDSITMEQYQKIYVSLDNYDQRIYQINLSAEVTRIFHGLSKKWIVAVSLKTVKTAAAMFGIKEIVDFIYDGYVSFKTIDNIDFFVDTMVQRELSWHNEIWSTITGKTA
;
A
#
# COMPACT_ATOMS: atom_id res chain seq x y z
N MET A 1 -23.72 -10.43 22.06
CA MET A 1 -23.63 -9.23 21.22
C MET A 1 -22.15 -8.95 21.02
N ASP A 2 -21.57 -9.50 19.96
CA ASP A 2 -20.21 -9.11 19.56
C ASP A 2 -20.33 -7.70 18.96
N THR A 3 -20.04 -6.69 19.77
CA THR A 3 -19.80 -5.34 19.24
C THR A 3 -18.58 -5.46 18.33
N ASP A 4 -18.77 -5.13 17.07
CA ASP A 4 -17.67 -5.11 16.11
C ASP A 4 -16.57 -4.14 16.62
N VAL A 5 -15.54 -4.72 17.24
CA VAL A 5 -14.43 -3.99 17.87
C VAL A 5 -13.73 -3.07 16.86
N THR A 6 -13.87 -3.35 15.56
CA THR A 6 -13.21 -2.58 14.49
C THR A 6 -13.84 -1.20 14.25
N SER A 7 -15.03 -0.94 14.77
CA SER A 7 -15.74 0.34 14.67
C SER A 7 -15.58 1.25 15.90
N THR A 8 -14.83 0.84 16.93
CA THR A 8 -14.64 1.64 18.13
C THR A 8 -13.63 2.78 17.91
N ASP A 9 -13.83 3.93 18.57
CA ASP A 9 -12.91 5.08 18.49
C ASP A 9 -11.49 4.69 18.87
N ASN A 10 -11.32 3.80 19.87
CA ASN A 10 -10.02 3.30 20.27
C ASN A 10 -9.35 2.46 19.18
N PHE A 11 -10.09 1.60 18.49
CA PHE A 11 -9.57 0.81 17.37
C PHE A 11 -9.08 1.72 16.24
N LEU A 12 -9.88 2.70 15.84
CA LEU A 12 -9.52 3.65 14.79
C LEU A 12 -8.31 4.51 15.17
N LYS A 13 -8.23 4.94 16.43
CA LYS A 13 -7.05 5.65 16.96
C LYS A 13 -5.79 4.80 16.82
N LEU A 14 -5.83 3.55 17.30
CA LEU A 14 -4.67 2.66 17.26
C LEU A 14 -4.29 2.27 15.82
N LYS A 15 -5.26 2.15 14.93
CA LYS A 15 -5.00 1.92 13.52
C LYS A 15 -4.20 3.08 12.89
N ARG A 16 -4.55 4.33 13.20
CA ARG A 16 -3.78 5.50 12.76
C ARG A 16 -2.36 5.50 13.35
N ILE A 17 -2.21 5.15 14.62
CA ILE A 17 -0.89 5.04 15.26
C ILE A 17 -0.03 3.99 14.55
N LEU A 18 -0.59 2.82 14.25
CA LEU A 18 0.08 1.75 13.52
C LEU A 18 0.51 2.22 12.13
N GLN A 19 -0.41 2.82 11.37
CA GLN A 19 -0.15 3.30 10.01
C GLN A 19 0.90 4.42 9.98
N ASN A 20 0.88 5.34 10.94
CA ASN A 20 1.91 6.36 11.11
C ASN A 20 3.28 5.72 11.36
N PHE A 21 3.35 4.76 12.28
CA PHE A 21 4.58 4.05 12.59
C PHE A 21 5.16 3.32 11.37
N GLN A 22 4.31 2.61 10.62
CA GLN A 22 4.69 1.92 9.38
C GLN A 22 5.19 2.91 8.31
N SER A 23 4.47 4.01 8.11
CA SER A 23 4.85 5.07 7.18
C SER A 23 6.21 5.69 7.51
N GLU A 24 6.46 6.01 8.78
CA GLU A 24 7.74 6.52 9.24
C GLU A 24 8.88 5.52 9.05
N ARG A 25 8.63 4.23 9.30
CA ARG A 25 9.61 3.18 9.03
C ARG A 25 9.95 3.12 7.54
N ILE A 26 8.94 3.07 6.68
CA ILE A 26 9.13 3.05 5.22
C ILE A 26 9.93 4.28 4.77
N ASN A 27 9.55 5.48 5.19
CA ASN A 27 10.25 6.71 4.82
C ASN A 27 11.73 6.68 5.23
N ARG A 28 12.05 6.12 6.40
CA ARG A 28 13.45 5.96 6.83
C ARG A 28 14.20 4.93 6.00
N THR A 29 13.56 3.80 5.68
CA THR A 29 14.16 2.68 4.93
C THR A 29 14.52 3.08 3.49
N TYR A 30 13.74 3.99 2.89
CA TYR A 30 13.85 4.34 1.48
C TYR A 30 14.31 5.79 1.21
N LYS A 31 14.89 6.43 2.21
CA LYS A 31 15.37 7.83 2.10
C LYS A 31 16.39 8.03 0.97
N ASP A 32 17.23 7.04 0.71
CA ASP A 32 18.21 7.05 -0.39
C ASP A 32 17.54 6.97 -1.76
N ILE A 33 16.50 6.14 -1.90
CA ILE A 33 15.71 6.04 -3.13
C ILE A 33 14.96 7.36 -3.40
N GLU A 34 14.39 7.97 -2.37
CA GLU A 34 13.71 9.27 -2.50
C GLU A 34 14.67 10.39 -2.88
N ALA A 35 15.94 10.32 -2.46
CA ALA A 35 16.96 11.28 -2.80
C ALA A 35 17.55 11.10 -4.21
N ASP A 36 17.36 9.94 -4.84
CA ASP A 36 17.82 9.68 -6.21
C ASP A 36 16.93 10.41 -7.23
N PRO A 37 17.50 11.28 -8.10
CA PRO A 37 16.71 12.04 -9.09
C PRO A 37 15.85 11.17 -10.02
N GLU A 38 16.29 9.96 -10.36
CA GLU A 38 15.54 9.04 -11.21
C GLU A 38 14.29 8.52 -10.48
N PHE A 39 14.42 8.20 -9.19
CA PHE A 39 13.36 7.59 -8.40
C PHE A 39 12.58 8.55 -7.52
N ALA A 40 12.98 9.82 -7.41
CA ALA A 40 12.37 10.82 -6.53
C ALA A 40 10.84 10.94 -6.70
N LYS A 41 10.34 10.89 -7.94
CA LYS A 41 8.89 11.00 -8.20
C LYS A 41 8.12 9.77 -7.75
N ILE A 42 8.65 8.58 -8.06
CA ILE A 42 8.00 7.33 -7.65
C ILE A 42 8.15 7.11 -6.15
N GLY A 43 9.31 7.43 -5.58
CA GLY A 43 9.52 7.41 -4.14
C GLY A 43 8.52 8.31 -3.41
N ASN A 44 8.37 9.56 -3.86
CA ASN A 44 7.38 10.48 -3.29
C ASN A 44 5.93 9.94 -3.44
N PHE A 45 5.58 9.36 -4.59
CA PHE A 45 4.27 8.77 -4.77
C PHE A 45 4.04 7.58 -3.82
N PHE A 46 4.99 6.63 -3.76
CA PHE A 46 4.87 5.46 -2.91
C PHE A 46 4.85 5.85 -1.42
N PHE A 47 5.85 6.59 -0.97
CA PHE A 47 6.09 6.76 0.47
C PHE A 47 5.22 7.86 1.08
N LYS A 48 4.84 8.89 0.31
CA LYS A 48 4.03 10.00 0.81
C LYS A 48 2.55 9.95 0.41
N LYS A 49 2.20 9.17 -0.62
CA LYS A 49 0.80 9.07 -1.07
C LYS A 49 0.21 7.68 -0.90
N LEU A 50 0.96 6.61 -1.22
CA LEU A 50 0.44 5.25 -1.12
C LEU A 50 0.49 4.72 0.31
N TYR A 51 1.58 5.01 1.05
CA TYR A 51 1.79 4.61 2.45
C TYR A 51 1.51 5.74 3.45
N ALA A 52 0.95 6.87 3.02
CA ALA A 52 0.52 7.92 3.93
C ALA A 52 -0.57 7.38 4.86
N SER A 53 -0.52 7.84 6.12
CA SER A 53 -1.49 7.49 7.16
C SER A 53 -2.84 8.23 7.01
N GLU A 54 -3.07 8.87 5.87
CA GLU A 54 -4.33 9.55 5.60
C GLU A 54 -5.49 8.56 5.44
N ASP A 55 -6.69 9.02 5.80
CA ASP A 55 -7.91 8.24 5.69
C ASP A 55 -8.18 7.82 4.23
N PHE A 56 -7.94 6.55 3.96
CA PHE A 56 -8.16 5.96 2.65
C PHE A 56 -9.57 5.35 2.49
N SER A 57 -10.49 5.59 3.41
CA SER A 57 -11.86 5.09 3.33
C SER A 57 -12.56 5.50 2.04
N PHE A 58 -12.23 6.68 1.49
CA PHE A 58 -12.71 7.11 0.18
C PHE A 58 -12.19 6.21 -0.96
N ARG A 59 -10.99 5.63 -0.82
CA ARG A 59 -10.41 4.75 -1.85
C ARG A 59 -11.22 3.46 -2.02
N ASP A 60 -11.67 2.85 -0.95
CA ASP A 60 -12.41 1.58 -1.00
C ASP A 60 -13.72 1.72 -1.76
N THR A 61 -14.50 2.72 -1.41
CA THR A 61 -15.76 3.00 -2.08
C THR A 61 -15.52 3.48 -3.51
N SER A 62 -14.51 4.33 -3.73
CA SER A 62 -14.20 4.89 -5.04
C SER A 62 -13.53 3.89 -5.97
N MET A 63 -12.69 2.96 -5.46
CA MET A 63 -12.11 1.87 -6.25
C MET A 63 -13.17 0.90 -6.75
N LYS A 64 -14.14 0.54 -5.90
CA LYS A 64 -15.28 -0.30 -6.32
C LYS A 64 -16.14 0.39 -7.37
N LYS A 65 -16.39 1.71 -7.21
CA LYS A 65 -17.10 2.52 -8.21
C LYS A 65 -16.30 2.64 -9.51
N LEU A 66 -14.98 2.84 -9.40
CA LEU A 66 -14.08 2.90 -10.54
C LEU A 66 -14.08 1.57 -11.29
N HIS A 67 -13.90 0.45 -10.60
CA HIS A 67 -13.96 -0.89 -11.19
C HIS A 67 -15.27 -1.09 -11.97
N LYS A 68 -16.42 -0.76 -11.37
CA LYS A 68 -17.72 -0.84 -12.02
C LYS A 68 -17.89 0.12 -13.20
N ALA A 69 -17.31 1.32 -13.12
CA ALA A 69 -17.34 2.30 -14.20
C ALA A 69 -16.44 1.94 -15.39
N LEU A 70 -15.38 1.17 -15.12
CA LEU A 70 -14.40 0.71 -16.09
C LEU A 70 -14.81 -0.60 -16.78
N ASP A 71 -15.76 -1.33 -16.23
CA ASP A 71 -16.21 -2.62 -16.74
C ASP A 71 -16.79 -2.46 -18.16
N GLY A 72 -16.18 -3.18 -19.11
CA GLY A 72 -16.55 -3.15 -20.53
C GLY A 72 -16.08 -1.93 -21.35
N LYS A 73 -15.37 -0.95 -20.75
CA LYS A 73 -14.97 0.29 -21.43
C LYS A 73 -13.46 0.54 -21.52
N ILE A 74 -12.64 -0.29 -20.89
CA ILE A 74 -11.20 -0.03 -20.75
C ILE A 74 -10.36 -1.26 -21.08
N TYR A 75 -9.14 -0.95 -21.53
CA TYR A 75 -8.07 -1.90 -21.82
C TYR A 75 -7.95 -2.99 -20.72
N LYS A 76 -8.06 -4.26 -21.12
CA LYS A 76 -8.09 -5.43 -20.23
C LYS A 76 -7.03 -5.40 -19.11
N ASN A 77 -5.83 -4.91 -19.41
CA ASN A 77 -4.74 -4.82 -18.46
C ASN A 77 -4.95 -3.76 -17.36
N MET A 78 -5.76 -2.74 -17.59
CA MET A 78 -6.11 -1.77 -16.54
C MET A 78 -7.07 -2.39 -15.53
N LEU A 79 -7.99 -3.23 -15.98
CA LEU A 79 -8.88 -3.95 -15.07
C LEU A 79 -8.07 -4.91 -14.17
N THR A 80 -7.12 -5.64 -14.75
CA THR A 80 -6.19 -6.48 -13.98
C THR A 80 -5.41 -5.68 -12.95
N ALA A 81 -4.88 -4.50 -13.33
CA ALA A 81 -4.17 -3.63 -12.40
C ALA A 81 -5.05 -3.18 -11.23
N VAL A 82 -6.27 -2.74 -11.50
CA VAL A 82 -7.22 -2.32 -10.46
C VAL A 82 -7.56 -3.49 -9.54
N THR A 83 -7.81 -4.68 -10.08
CA THR A 83 -8.08 -5.88 -9.27
C THR A 83 -6.91 -6.22 -8.33
N LYS A 84 -5.67 -6.15 -8.83
CA LYS A 84 -4.47 -6.40 -8.02
C LYS A 84 -4.23 -5.35 -6.93
N VAL A 85 -4.58 -4.09 -7.19
CA VAL A 85 -4.53 -3.04 -6.16
C VAL A 85 -5.57 -3.27 -5.08
N ILE A 86 -6.80 -3.66 -5.45
CA ILE A 86 -7.85 -3.99 -4.49
C ILE A 86 -7.40 -5.16 -3.62
N GLU A 87 -6.87 -6.23 -4.23
CA GLU A 87 -6.33 -7.39 -3.51
C GLU A 87 -5.24 -6.99 -2.51
N LEU A 88 -4.25 -6.18 -2.95
CA LEU A 88 -3.18 -5.69 -2.08
C LEU A 88 -3.73 -4.84 -0.92
N HIS A 89 -4.71 -3.99 -1.20
CA HIS A 89 -5.34 -3.16 -0.18
C HIS A 89 -6.11 -4.01 0.85
N GLU A 90 -6.92 -4.97 0.40
CA GLU A 90 -7.70 -5.84 1.29
C GLU A 90 -6.80 -6.69 2.20
N ILE A 91 -5.69 -7.23 1.66
CA ILE A 91 -4.70 -7.96 2.45
C ILE A 91 -4.03 -7.02 3.46
N SER A 92 -3.62 -5.83 3.05
CA SER A 92 -2.96 -4.87 3.95
C SER A 92 -3.88 -4.42 5.07
N ASP A 93 -5.13 -4.13 4.77
CA ASP A 93 -6.15 -3.74 5.76
C ASP A 93 -6.43 -4.88 6.75
N ALA A 94 -6.57 -6.10 6.26
CA ALA A 94 -6.76 -7.27 7.11
C ALA A 94 -5.57 -7.48 8.07
N GLN A 95 -4.34 -7.32 7.59
CA GLN A 95 -3.13 -7.43 8.42
C GLN A 95 -3.05 -6.32 9.47
N ASP A 96 -3.37 -5.07 9.10
CA ASP A 96 -3.42 -3.95 10.02
C ASP A 96 -4.48 -4.17 11.10
N ASN A 97 -5.66 -4.64 10.71
CA ASN A 97 -6.74 -4.93 11.66
C ASN A 97 -6.34 -6.02 12.68
N LEU A 98 -5.60 -7.05 12.25
CA LEU A 98 -5.04 -8.06 13.16
C LEU A 98 -4.00 -7.47 14.10
N MET A 99 -3.10 -6.62 13.59
CA MET A 99 -2.11 -5.89 14.40
C MET A 99 -2.81 -5.05 15.47
N VAL A 100 -3.82 -4.26 15.10
CA VAL A 100 -4.55 -3.38 16.03
C VAL A 100 -5.24 -4.18 17.12
N LYS A 101 -5.88 -5.32 16.81
CA LYS A 101 -6.46 -6.21 17.81
C LYS A 101 -5.42 -6.69 18.84
N LYS A 102 -4.22 -7.03 18.38
CA LYS A 102 -3.10 -7.41 19.27
C LYS A 102 -2.54 -6.22 20.04
N MET A 103 -2.50 -5.01 19.44
CA MET A 103 -2.13 -3.78 20.17
C MET A 103 -3.07 -3.51 21.34
N ILE A 104 -4.38 -3.64 21.12
CA ILE A 104 -5.39 -3.51 22.19
C ILE A 104 -5.12 -4.53 23.30
N ALA A 105 -4.93 -5.80 22.94
CA ALA A 105 -4.67 -6.88 23.90
C ALA A 105 -3.34 -6.69 24.66
N ALA A 106 -2.37 -6.01 24.07
CA ALA A 106 -1.08 -5.67 24.67
C ALA A 106 -1.10 -4.36 25.49
N GLY A 107 -2.25 -3.67 25.59
CA GLY A 107 -2.39 -2.41 26.33
C GLY A 107 -1.65 -1.22 25.69
N VAL A 108 -1.50 -1.22 24.38
CA VAL A 108 -0.95 -0.05 23.64
C VAL A 108 -2.01 1.06 23.65
N GLU A 109 -1.61 2.29 24.01
CA GLU A 109 -2.53 3.42 24.17
C GLU A 109 -2.31 4.54 23.14
N ASP A 110 -1.16 5.24 23.22
CA ASP A 110 -0.92 6.49 22.46
C ASP A 110 0.25 6.40 21.47
N SER A 111 1.09 5.37 21.59
CA SER A 111 2.23 5.14 20.70
C SER A 111 2.64 3.67 20.73
N ILE A 112 3.36 3.23 19.71
CA ILE A 112 3.95 1.90 19.65
C ILE A 112 5.46 2.02 19.45
N THR A 113 6.24 1.30 20.25
CA THR A 113 7.69 1.20 20.07
C THR A 113 8.05 0.15 19.03
N MET A 114 9.28 0.19 18.49
CA MET A 114 9.75 -0.84 17.56
C MET A 114 9.72 -2.23 18.18
N GLU A 115 10.11 -2.36 19.43
CA GLU A 115 10.09 -3.65 20.13
C GLU A 115 8.67 -4.21 20.29
N GLN A 116 7.70 -3.35 20.67
CA GLN A 116 6.29 -3.75 20.76
C GLN A 116 5.75 -4.15 19.38
N TYR A 117 6.06 -3.35 18.35
CA TYR A 117 5.64 -3.63 16.99
C TYR A 117 6.16 -4.99 16.51
N GLN A 118 7.45 -5.28 16.70
CA GLN A 118 8.06 -6.54 16.29
C GLN A 118 7.46 -7.74 17.01
N LYS A 119 7.25 -7.65 18.33
CA LYS A 119 6.59 -8.71 19.11
C LYS A 119 5.16 -8.98 18.62
N ILE A 120 4.38 -7.92 18.40
CA ILE A 120 3.02 -8.05 17.90
C ILE A 120 3.02 -8.61 16.47
N TYR A 121 3.90 -8.13 15.60
CA TYR A 121 4.04 -8.56 14.22
C TYR A 121 4.27 -10.09 14.13
N VAL A 122 5.21 -10.62 14.90
CA VAL A 122 5.50 -12.06 14.92
C VAL A 122 4.39 -12.87 15.59
N SER A 123 3.72 -12.31 16.61
CA SER A 123 2.64 -13.01 17.34
C SER A 123 1.40 -13.30 16.48
N LEU A 124 1.32 -12.75 15.29
CA LEU A 124 0.23 -13.02 14.34
C LEU A 124 0.41 -14.35 13.58
N ASP A 125 1.59 -14.94 13.64
CA ASP A 125 1.95 -16.22 12.98
C ASP A 125 1.54 -16.26 11.48
N ASN A 126 1.77 -15.13 10.80
CA ASN A 126 1.35 -14.91 9.42
C ASN A 126 2.54 -14.69 8.45
N TYR A 127 3.65 -15.39 8.69
CA TYR A 127 4.92 -15.24 7.97
C TYR A 127 4.74 -15.26 6.44
N ASP A 128 4.14 -16.33 5.91
CA ASP A 128 3.96 -16.50 4.46
C ASP A 128 3.01 -15.47 3.86
N GLN A 129 1.99 -15.04 4.62
CA GLN A 129 1.06 -14.02 4.17
C GLN A 129 1.76 -12.65 4.01
N ARG A 130 2.74 -12.34 4.86
CA ARG A 130 3.56 -11.13 4.73
C ARG A 130 4.48 -11.19 3.52
N ILE A 131 5.10 -12.34 3.26
CA ILE A 131 5.87 -12.57 2.02
C ILE A 131 4.98 -12.38 0.79
N TYR A 132 3.79 -12.96 0.81
CA TYR A 132 2.82 -12.77 -0.26
C TYR A 132 2.46 -11.30 -0.49
N GLN A 133 2.20 -10.53 0.58
CA GLN A 133 1.91 -9.10 0.52
C GLN A 133 3.07 -8.32 -0.12
N ILE A 134 4.31 -8.60 0.26
CA ILE A 134 5.52 -7.97 -0.30
C ILE A 134 5.63 -8.26 -1.80
N ASN A 135 5.48 -9.53 -2.21
CA ASN A 135 5.55 -9.92 -3.60
C ASN A 135 4.40 -9.34 -4.45
N LEU A 136 3.19 -9.27 -3.88
CA LEU A 136 2.06 -8.64 -4.54
C LEU A 136 2.28 -7.14 -4.76
N SER A 137 2.93 -6.45 -3.80
CA SER A 137 3.33 -5.03 -3.96
C SER A 137 4.30 -4.85 -5.13
N ALA A 138 5.24 -5.78 -5.30
CA ALA A 138 6.17 -5.80 -6.43
C ALA A 138 5.45 -6.05 -7.77
N GLU A 139 4.54 -7.01 -7.81
CA GLU A 139 3.73 -7.30 -8.99
C GLU A 139 2.90 -6.08 -9.41
N VAL A 140 2.19 -5.46 -8.47
CA VAL A 140 1.39 -4.25 -8.70
C VAL A 140 2.27 -3.13 -9.26
N THR A 141 3.44 -2.92 -8.69
CA THR A 141 4.40 -1.90 -9.13
C THR A 141 4.82 -2.11 -10.57
N ARG A 142 5.19 -3.33 -10.97
CA ARG A 142 5.55 -3.67 -12.35
C ARG A 142 4.39 -3.50 -13.33
N ILE A 143 3.17 -3.90 -12.93
CA ILE A 143 1.97 -3.72 -13.75
C ILE A 143 1.74 -2.23 -14.03
N PHE A 144 1.80 -1.38 -13.01
CA PHE A 144 1.61 0.07 -13.19
C PHE A 144 2.70 0.70 -14.05
N HIS A 145 3.97 0.32 -13.86
CA HIS A 145 5.04 0.76 -14.75
C HIS A 145 4.76 0.37 -16.21
N GLY A 146 4.43 -0.90 -16.47
CA GLY A 146 4.09 -1.37 -17.80
C GLY A 146 2.91 -0.62 -18.43
N LEU A 147 1.89 -0.27 -17.64
CA LEU A 147 0.75 0.54 -18.08
C LEU A 147 1.16 1.99 -18.37
N SER A 148 2.07 2.56 -17.58
CA SER A 148 2.51 3.95 -17.77
C SER A 148 3.24 4.20 -19.09
N LYS A 149 3.80 3.15 -19.69
CA LYS A 149 4.45 3.20 -21.01
C LYS A 149 3.46 3.10 -22.19
N LYS A 150 2.17 2.85 -21.94
CA LYS A 150 1.16 2.72 -23.01
C LYS A 150 0.43 4.04 -23.25
N TRP A 151 0.54 4.59 -24.49
CA TRP A 151 -0.11 5.83 -24.88
C TRP A 151 -1.64 5.81 -24.71
N ILE A 152 -2.26 4.65 -24.92
CA ILE A 152 -3.71 4.48 -24.79
C ILE A 152 -4.16 4.72 -23.35
N VAL A 153 -3.34 4.36 -22.36
CA VAL A 153 -3.61 4.62 -20.94
C VAL A 153 -3.62 6.12 -20.65
N ALA A 154 -2.66 6.86 -21.23
CA ALA A 154 -2.60 8.32 -21.08
C ALA A 154 -3.88 9.00 -21.59
N VAL A 155 -4.36 8.59 -22.79
CA VAL A 155 -5.59 9.12 -23.38
C VAL A 155 -6.81 8.77 -22.54
N SER A 156 -6.91 7.50 -22.10
CA SER A 156 -8.03 7.03 -21.27
C SER A 156 -8.10 7.77 -19.94
N LEU A 157 -6.96 7.93 -19.25
CA LEU A 157 -6.90 8.65 -17.96
C LEU A 157 -7.27 10.13 -18.14
N LYS A 158 -6.83 10.79 -19.20
CA LYS A 158 -7.20 12.17 -19.47
C LYS A 158 -8.71 12.33 -19.68
N THR A 159 -9.33 11.42 -20.41
CA THR A 159 -10.79 11.42 -20.64
C THR A 159 -11.55 11.18 -19.34
N VAL A 160 -11.13 10.18 -18.54
CA VAL A 160 -11.77 9.86 -17.26
C VAL A 160 -11.58 11.01 -16.26
N LYS A 161 -10.40 11.64 -16.21
CA LYS A 161 -10.12 12.79 -15.34
C LYS A 161 -11.08 13.96 -15.62
N THR A 162 -11.41 14.22 -16.85
CA THR A 162 -12.35 15.29 -17.23
C THR A 162 -13.77 15.01 -16.70
N ALA A 163 -14.20 13.75 -16.68
CA ALA A 163 -15.54 13.36 -16.23
C ALA A 163 -15.61 12.98 -14.74
N ALA A 164 -14.48 12.77 -14.08
CA ALA A 164 -14.39 12.19 -12.74
C ALA A 164 -15.15 12.97 -11.66
N ALA A 165 -15.17 14.31 -11.75
CA ALA A 165 -15.90 15.17 -10.83
C ALA A 165 -17.41 14.93 -10.88
N MET A 166 -17.96 14.66 -12.07
CA MET A 166 -19.39 14.41 -12.27
C MET A 166 -19.83 13.08 -11.63
N PHE A 167 -18.92 12.12 -11.52
CA PHE A 167 -19.19 10.80 -10.95
C PHE A 167 -18.75 10.65 -9.48
N GLY A 168 -18.25 11.74 -8.86
CA GLY A 168 -17.76 11.71 -7.47
C GLY A 168 -16.56 10.78 -7.26
N ILE A 169 -15.73 10.60 -8.29
CA ILE A 169 -14.53 9.75 -8.27
C ILE A 169 -13.25 10.55 -8.58
N LYS A 170 -13.30 11.87 -8.43
CA LYS A 170 -12.19 12.76 -8.78
C LYS A 170 -10.90 12.42 -8.03
N GLU A 171 -10.97 12.20 -6.73
CA GLU A 171 -9.80 11.96 -5.88
C GLU A 171 -9.06 10.67 -6.27
N ILE A 172 -9.80 9.57 -6.50
CA ILE A 172 -9.16 8.32 -6.93
C ILE A 172 -8.57 8.43 -8.35
N VAL A 173 -9.21 9.18 -9.23
CA VAL A 173 -8.68 9.40 -10.59
C VAL A 173 -7.44 10.28 -10.55
N ASP A 174 -7.41 11.31 -9.72
CA ASP A 174 -6.22 12.16 -9.52
C ASP A 174 -5.07 11.33 -8.92
N PHE A 175 -5.33 10.47 -7.93
CA PHE A 175 -4.36 9.55 -7.36
C PHE A 175 -3.76 8.59 -8.42
N ILE A 176 -4.61 7.97 -9.25
CA ILE A 176 -4.17 7.10 -10.35
C ILE A 176 -3.34 7.87 -11.38
N TYR A 177 -3.75 9.10 -11.68
CA TYR A 177 -3.03 9.95 -12.63
C TYR A 177 -1.64 10.34 -12.09
N ASP A 178 -1.54 10.69 -10.82
CA ASP A 178 -0.26 11.01 -10.17
C ASP A 178 0.67 9.79 -10.16
N GLY A 179 0.13 8.59 -9.89
CA GLY A 179 0.86 7.34 -10.05
C GLY A 179 1.36 7.15 -11.48
N TYR A 180 0.47 7.28 -12.47
CA TYR A 180 0.85 7.18 -13.88
C TYR A 180 2.01 8.11 -14.26
N VAL A 181 1.94 9.39 -13.86
CA VAL A 181 3.00 10.37 -14.16
C VAL A 181 4.32 10.00 -13.45
N SER A 182 4.24 9.51 -12.23
CA SER A 182 5.42 9.10 -11.46
C SER A 182 6.14 7.91 -12.07
N PHE A 183 5.39 6.90 -12.53
CA PHE A 183 5.95 5.73 -13.19
C PHE A 183 6.50 6.01 -14.59
N LYS A 184 5.88 6.95 -15.32
CA LYS A 184 6.24 7.24 -16.72
C LYS A 184 7.68 7.70 -16.89
N THR A 185 8.26 8.34 -15.87
CA THR A 185 9.61 8.90 -15.91
C THR A 185 10.72 7.86 -15.66
N ILE A 186 10.38 6.63 -15.27
CA ILE A 186 11.34 5.60 -14.95
C ILE A 186 11.52 4.68 -16.15
N ASP A 187 12.75 4.45 -16.56
CA ASP A 187 13.05 3.53 -17.65
C ASP A 187 13.20 2.10 -17.16
N ASN A 188 13.94 1.88 -16.09
CA ASN A 188 14.14 0.57 -15.47
C ASN A 188 13.52 0.51 -14.08
N ILE A 189 12.34 -0.09 -13.98
CA ILE A 189 11.63 -0.27 -12.72
C ILE A 189 12.21 -1.39 -11.86
N ASP A 190 12.93 -2.34 -12.46
CA ASP A 190 13.36 -3.55 -11.77
C ASP A 190 14.31 -3.23 -10.62
N PHE A 191 15.24 -2.28 -10.80
CA PHE A 191 16.11 -1.86 -9.70
C PHE A 191 15.30 -1.37 -8.48
N PHE A 192 14.28 -0.55 -8.70
CA PHE A 192 13.41 -0.06 -7.63
C PHE A 192 12.65 -1.20 -6.95
N VAL A 193 12.01 -2.06 -7.75
CA VAL A 193 11.19 -3.16 -7.24
C VAL A 193 12.04 -4.20 -6.52
N ASP A 194 13.18 -4.59 -7.09
CA ASP A 194 14.07 -5.60 -6.48
C ASP A 194 14.67 -5.07 -5.18
N THR A 195 15.05 -3.78 -5.15
CA THR A 195 15.52 -3.12 -3.91
C THR A 195 14.43 -3.13 -2.83
N MET A 196 13.18 -2.81 -3.22
CA MET A 196 12.05 -2.82 -2.30
C MET A 196 11.80 -4.24 -1.74
N VAL A 197 11.71 -5.24 -2.62
CA VAL A 197 11.47 -6.63 -2.22
C VAL A 197 12.60 -7.12 -1.31
N GLN A 198 13.85 -6.90 -1.68
CA GLN A 198 15.01 -7.32 -0.90
C GLN A 198 15.00 -6.71 0.50
N ARG A 199 14.76 -5.40 0.62
CA ARG A 199 14.74 -4.71 1.92
C ARG A 199 13.59 -5.17 2.80
N GLU A 200 12.38 -5.30 2.24
CA GLU A 200 11.22 -5.73 3.01
C GLU A 200 11.33 -7.21 3.44
N LEU A 201 11.79 -8.09 2.57
CA LEU A 201 12.04 -9.49 2.95
C LEU A 201 13.16 -9.63 3.98
N SER A 202 14.27 -8.89 3.83
CA SER A 202 15.36 -8.89 4.81
C SER A 202 14.87 -8.43 6.17
N TRP A 203 14.13 -7.32 6.22
CA TRP A 203 13.55 -6.79 7.45
C TRP A 203 12.54 -7.76 8.08
N HIS A 204 11.67 -8.38 7.26
CA HIS A 204 10.73 -9.39 7.70
C HIS A 204 11.42 -10.60 8.34
N ASN A 205 12.43 -11.16 7.66
CA ASN A 205 13.19 -12.31 8.12
C ASN A 205 13.99 -11.99 9.40
N GLU A 206 14.60 -10.80 9.47
CA GLU A 206 15.34 -10.35 10.66
C GLU A 206 14.44 -10.27 11.89
N ILE A 207 13.25 -9.66 11.77
CA ILE A 207 12.30 -9.61 12.89
C ILE A 207 11.90 -11.01 13.32
N TRP A 208 11.55 -11.86 12.36
CA TRP A 208 11.09 -13.22 12.66
C TRP A 208 12.17 -14.02 13.37
N SER A 209 13.40 -14.01 12.85
CA SER A 209 14.53 -14.70 13.46
C SER A 209 14.87 -14.17 14.84
N THR A 210 14.86 -12.84 15.04
CA THR A 210 15.17 -12.18 16.30
C THR A 210 14.16 -12.57 17.41
N ILE A 211 12.88 -12.59 17.08
CA ILE A 211 11.83 -12.85 18.09
C ILE A 211 11.63 -14.35 18.34
N THR A 212 11.72 -15.20 17.30
CA THR A 212 11.45 -16.64 17.42
C THR A 212 12.71 -17.45 17.75
N GLY A 213 13.91 -16.90 17.55
CA GLY A 213 15.17 -17.63 17.63
C GLY A 213 15.37 -18.66 16.49
N LYS A 214 14.53 -18.64 15.47
CA LYS A 214 14.63 -19.52 14.30
C LYS A 214 15.19 -18.73 13.11
N THR A 215 16.20 -19.27 12.46
CA THR A 215 16.63 -18.78 11.13
C THR A 215 15.55 -19.13 10.11
N ALA A 216 15.14 -18.12 9.32
CA ALA A 216 14.20 -18.29 8.21
C ALA A 216 14.78 -19.13 7.07
#